data_a1efafa0ccdf0fe973055f3507232e5f
#
_entry.id   a1efafa0ccdf0fe973055f3507232e5f
#
_cell.length_a   1.000
_cell.length_b   1.000
_cell.length_c   1.000
_cell.angle_alpha   90.00
_cell.angle_beta   90.00
_cell.angle_gamma   90.00
#
_symmetry.space_group_name_H-M   'P 1'
#
loop_
_entity.id
_entity.type
_entity.pdbx_description
1 polymer ?
#
loop_
_entity_poly.entity_id
_entity_poly.type
_entity_poly.pdbx_seq_one_letter_code
_entity_poly.pdbx_strand_id
1 'polypeptide(L)'
;MRIISGFLMVYYFVIITSFILSWIRTSTPGILKFKGFINTLTEPYMKHFRGISWLRFGMVDFSSILGIVVLSFLLFLTQNLAAGVFPSWYSLVYWLILRIWGFVAFFIMILAVVMLFRLITLYAMKGSKPNWIDSIDRFLFPLVSRFLGIFTNKTVAYPLALGIFAAALIAFRYLAGWGLIELLKYFNTKLNALKLY
;
A
#
# COMPACT_ATOMS: atom_id res chain seq x y z
N MET A 1 15.42 19.18 -17.51
CA MET A 1 14.57 18.62 -16.45
C MET A 1 13.44 17.72 -16.97
N ARG A 2 12.68 18.09 -18.03
CA ARG A 2 11.58 17.25 -18.58
C ARG A 2 12.04 15.86 -19.05
N ILE A 3 13.23 15.75 -19.67
CA ILE A 3 13.79 14.46 -20.12
C ILE A 3 14.11 13.56 -18.91
N ILE A 4 14.68 14.15 -17.85
CA ILE A 4 15.02 13.41 -16.62
C ILE A 4 13.74 12.90 -15.93
N SER A 5 12.71 13.74 -15.82
CA SER A 5 11.43 13.31 -15.23
C SER A 5 10.75 12.21 -16.06
N GLY A 6 10.84 12.28 -17.39
CA GLY A 6 10.34 11.23 -18.28
C GLY A 6 11.08 9.90 -18.08
N PHE A 7 12.40 9.93 -18.01
CA PHE A 7 13.21 8.73 -17.72
C PHE A 7 12.88 8.12 -16.35
N LEU A 8 12.83 8.95 -15.30
CA LEU A 8 12.46 8.50 -13.96
C LEU A 8 11.06 7.91 -13.90
N MET A 9 10.11 8.46 -14.68
CA MET A 9 8.74 7.92 -14.75
C MET A 9 8.73 6.52 -15.37
N VAL A 10 9.42 6.31 -16.48
CA VAL A 10 9.53 4.98 -17.09
C VAL A 10 10.20 4.00 -16.12
N TYR A 11 11.29 4.42 -15.49
CA TYR A 11 12.01 3.59 -14.53
C TYR A 11 11.16 3.24 -13.29
N TYR A 12 10.33 4.17 -12.84
CA TYR A 12 9.36 3.94 -11.77
C TYR A 12 8.36 2.83 -12.11
N PHE A 13 7.82 2.83 -13.36
CA PHE A 13 6.96 1.74 -13.82
C PHE A 13 7.69 0.40 -13.89
N VAL A 14 8.95 0.37 -14.31
CA VAL A 14 9.77 -0.85 -14.35
C VAL A 14 9.95 -1.42 -12.95
N ILE A 15 10.20 -0.57 -11.93
CA ILE A 15 10.33 -1.01 -10.54
C ILE A 15 9.01 -1.52 -9.97
N ILE A 16 7.88 -0.85 -10.24
CA ILE A 16 6.56 -1.37 -9.84
C ILE A 16 6.30 -2.73 -10.49
N THR A 17 6.62 -2.89 -11.76
CA THR A 17 6.49 -4.16 -12.47
C THR A 17 7.35 -5.25 -11.82
N SER A 18 8.61 -4.95 -11.47
CA SER A 18 9.49 -5.87 -10.73
C SER A 18 8.87 -6.28 -9.39
N PHE A 19 8.31 -5.32 -8.64
CA PHE A 19 7.68 -5.58 -7.36
C PHE A 19 6.46 -6.50 -7.50
N ILE A 20 5.58 -6.25 -8.46
CA ILE A 20 4.41 -7.10 -8.74
C ILE A 20 4.86 -8.51 -9.16
N LEU A 21 5.83 -8.60 -10.07
CA LEU A 21 6.37 -9.88 -10.53
C LEU A 21 7.07 -10.67 -9.41
N SER A 22 7.56 -10.02 -8.36
CA SER A 22 8.16 -10.70 -7.22
C SER A 22 7.16 -11.59 -6.47
N TRP A 23 5.90 -11.23 -6.49
CA TRP A 23 4.81 -11.98 -5.83
C TRP A 23 4.30 -13.16 -6.67
N ILE A 24 4.53 -13.12 -7.98
CA ILE A 24 4.09 -14.18 -8.88
C ILE A 24 5.08 -15.34 -8.81
N ARG A 25 4.63 -16.47 -8.26
CA ARG A 25 5.34 -17.75 -8.31
C ARG A 25 4.91 -18.49 -9.57
N THR A 26 5.79 -18.59 -10.54
CA THR A 26 5.50 -19.27 -11.81
C THR A 26 6.68 -20.12 -12.24
N SER A 27 6.40 -21.25 -12.91
CA SER A 27 7.37 -22.09 -13.55
C SER A 27 7.43 -21.90 -15.06
N THR A 28 6.62 -20.98 -15.62
CA THR A 28 6.54 -20.74 -17.06
C THR A 28 7.82 -20.10 -17.59
N PRO A 29 8.56 -20.72 -18.52
CA PRO A 29 9.89 -20.25 -18.96
C PRO A 29 9.88 -18.81 -19.51
N GLY A 30 8.83 -18.41 -20.22
CA GLY A 30 8.69 -17.04 -20.74
C GLY A 30 8.58 -15.98 -19.64
N ILE A 31 7.77 -16.23 -18.62
CA ILE A 31 7.60 -15.34 -17.49
C ILE A 31 8.89 -15.29 -16.64
N LEU A 32 9.59 -16.39 -16.48
CA LEU A 32 10.89 -16.43 -15.77
C LEU A 32 11.96 -15.59 -16.49
N LYS A 33 12.06 -15.69 -17.83
CA LYS A 33 12.96 -14.85 -18.63
C LYS A 33 12.62 -13.35 -18.50
N PHE A 34 11.33 -12.99 -18.62
CA PHE A 34 10.87 -11.62 -18.44
C PHE A 34 11.15 -11.08 -17.04
N LYS A 35 10.87 -11.89 -16.00
CA LYS A 35 11.18 -11.55 -14.61
C LYS A 35 12.70 -11.35 -14.41
N GLY A 36 13.54 -12.22 -15.00
CA GLY A 36 15.00 -12.08 -14.97
C GLY A 36 15.45 -10.75 -15.60
N PHE A 37 14.94 -10.43 -16.78
CA PHE A 37 15.25 -9.18 -17.47
C PHE A 37 14.87 -7.94 -16.63
N ILE A 38 13.63 -7.89 -16.13
CA ILE A 38 13.16 -6.77 -15.28
C ILE A 38 14.00 -6.66 -14.00
N ASN A 39 14.35 -7.79 -13.37
CA ASN A 39 15.19 -7.80 -12.18
C ASN A 39 16.59 -7.25 -12.48
N THR A 40 17.19 -7.61 -13.61
CA THR A 40 18.52 -7.10 -14.02
C THR A 40 18.49 -5.58 -14.15
N LEU A 41 17.40 -5.00 -14.70
CA LEU A 41 17.26 -3.55 -14.84
C LEU A 41 17.05 -2.84 -13.50
N THR A 42 16.35 -3.48 -12.56
CA THR A 42 16.00 -2.86 -11.26
C THR A 42 17.01 -3.14 -10.17
N GLU A 43 17.80 -4.21 -10.27
CA GLU A 43 18.79 -4.64 -9.27
C GLU A 43 19.79 -3.55 -8.87
N PRO A 44 20.43 -2.78 -9.80
CA PRO A 44 21.40 -1.78 -9.42
C PRO A 44 20.84 -0.70 -8.48
N TYR A 45 19.56 -0.39 -8.59
CA TYR A 45 18.85 0.54 -7.71
C TYR A 45 18.35 -0.17 -6.44
N MET A 46 17.66 -1.30 -6.60
CA MET A 46 16.98 -1.99 -5.51
C MET A 46 17.95 -2.60 -4.49
N LYS A 47 19.17 -2.96 -4.89
CA LYS A 47 20.20 -3.49 -3.96
C LYS A 47 20.51 -2.53 -2.81
N HIS A 48 20.37 -1.21 -3.00
CA HIS A 48 20.65 -0.22 -1.97
C HIS A 48 19.60 -0.22 -0.84
N PHE A 49 18.42 -0.75 -1.10
CA PHE A 49 17.31 -0.83 -0.14
C PHE A 49 17.16 -2.23 0.47
N ARG A 50 17.74 -3.26 -0.14
CA ARG A 50 17.69 -4.63 0.38
C ARG A 50 18.51 -4.77 1.65
N GLY A 51 17.98 -5.57 2.60
CA GLY A 51 18.69 -5.89 3.84
C GLY A 51 18.41 -4.97 5.01
N ILE A 52 17.48 -4.02 4.88
CA ILE A 52 17.03 -3.18 5.99
C ILE A 52 16.20 -4.05 6.94
N SER A 53 16.81 -4.50 8.03
CA SER A 53 16.27 -5.52 8.94
C SER A 53 14.93 -5.15 9.58
N TRP A 54 14.71 -3.87 9.88
CA TRP A 54 13.47 -3.39 10.49
C TRP A 54 12.26 -3.33 9.52
N LEU A 55 12.51 -3.47 8.20
CA LEU A 55 11.47 -3.56 7.17
C LEU A 55 11.13 -5.01 6.79
N ARG A 56 11.75 -6.00 7.44
CA ARG A 56 11.41 -7.40 7.26
C ARG A 56 10.40 -7.86 8.31
N PHE A 57 9.20 -8.16 7.88
CA PHE A 57 8.16 -8.74 8.72
C PHE A 57 7.91 -10.20 8.28
N GLY A 58 8.56 -11.13 8.98
CA GLY A 58 8.47 -12.54 8.63
C GLY A 58 9.03 -12.86 7.25
N MET A 59 8.19 -13.39 6.35
CA MET A 59 8.58 -13.75 4.97
C MET A 59 8.48 -12.60 3.96
N VAL A 60 7.96 -11.45 4.37
CA VAL A 60 7.73 -10.30 3.48
C VAL A 60 8.80 -9.25 3.70
N ASP A 61 9.50 -8.90 2.63
CA ASP A 61 10.52 -7.85 2.62
C ASP A 61 9.93 -6.55 2.06
N PHE A 62 9.63 -5.61 2.95
CA PHE A 62 9.10 -4.29 2.60
C PHE A 62 10.19 -3.30 2.16
N SER A 63 11.46 -3.71 2.13
CA SER A 63 12.55 -2.84 1.69
C SER A 63 12.40 -2.35 0.25
N SER A 64 11.80 -3.17 -0.62
CA SER A 64 11.45 -2.79 -2.00
C SER A 64 10.49 -1.59 -2.07
N ILE A 65 9.60 -1.47 -1.10
CA ILE A 65 8.64 -0.36 -1.02
C ILE A 65 9.34 0.95 -0.68
N LEU A 66 10.36 0.91 0.18
CA LEU A 66 11.17 2.09 0.46
C LEU A 66 11.84 2.61 -0.82
N GLY A 67 12.37 1.71 -1.66
CA GLY A 67 12.91 2.07 -2.97
C GLY A 67 11.86 2.77 -3.85
N ILE A 68 10.64 2.23 -3.91
CA ILE A 68 9.54 2.85 -4.67
C ILE A 68 9.20 4.26 -4.11
N VAL A 69 9.16 4.42 -2.79
CA VAL A 69 8.88 5.72 -2.15
C VAL A 69 9.97 6.73 -2.46
N VAL A 70 11.26 6.35 -2.35
CA VAL A 70 12.39 7.23 -2.68
C VAL A 70 12.36 7.65 -4.14
N LEU A 71 12.13 6.71 -5.07
CA LEU A 71 12.04 7.04 -6.49
C LEU A 71 10.84 7.94 -6.81
N SER A 72 9.70 7.69 -6.17
CA SER A 72 8.51 8.54 -6.33
C SER A 72 8.74 9.95 -5.77
N PHE A 73 9.59 10.10 -4.75
CA PHE A 73 10.01 11.40 -4.23
C PHE A 73 10.90 12.15 -5.22
N LEU A 74 11.88 11.46 -5.80
CA LEU A 74 12.73 12.05 -6.85
C LEU A 74 11.89 12.47 -8.07
N LEU A 75 10.89 11.69 -8.42
CA LEU A 75 9.95 12.01 -9.50
C LEU A 75 9.13 13.27 -9.17
N PHE A 76 8.61 13.37 -7.97
CA PHE A 76 7.91 14.56 -7.48
C PHE A 76 8.80 15.81 -7.54
N LEU A 77 10.06 15.72 -7.08
CA LEU A 77 11.00 16.83 -7.12
C LEU A 77 11.29 17.25 -8.56
N THR A 78 11.64 16.30 -9.43
CA THR A 78 12.00 16.59 -10.82
C THR A 78 10.83 17.15 -11.64
N GLN A 79 9.60 16.72 -11.38
CA GLN A 79 8.40 17.24 -12.02
C GLN A 79 8.12 18.70 -11.60
N ASN A 80 8.24 19.03 -10.32
CA ASN A 80 8.07 20.40 -9.83
C ASN A 80 9.16 21.32 -10.40
N LEU A 81 10.42 20.89 -10.38
CA LEU A 81 11.54 21.66 -10.97
C LEU A 81 11.39 21.84 -12.48
N ALA A 82 10.88 20.83 -13.19
CA ALA A 82 10.60 20.92 -14.62
C ALA A 82 9.46 21.90 -14.95
N ALA A 83 8.54 22.12 -13.98
CA ALA A 83 7.49 23.13 -14.06
C ALA A 83 7.95 24.51 -13.59
N GLY A 84 9.22 24.69 -13.18
CA GLY A 84 9.74 25.95 -12.64
C GLY A 84 9.27 26.25 -11.21
N VAL A 85 8.73 25.27 -10.51
CA VAL A 85 8.22 25.42 -9.14
C VAL A 85 9.19 24.78 -8.15
N PHE A 86 9.68 25.55 -7.19
CA PHE A 86 10.44 25.00 -6.07
C PHE A 86 9.46 24.55 -4.96
N PRO A 87 9.43 23.24 -4.64
CA PRO A 87 8.51 22.76 -3.61
C PRO A 87 8.90 23.35 -2.25
N SER A 88 7.91 23.93 -1.55
CA SER A 88 8.08 24.40 -0.19
C SER A 88 8.26 23.23 0.79
N TRP A 89 8.79 23.49 1.98
CA TRP A 89 8.88 22.47 3.05
C TRP A 89 7.52 21.85 3.35
N TYR A 90 6.47 22.65 3.34
CA TYR A 90 5.13 22.14 3.53
C TYR A 90 4.72 21.16 2.44
N SER A 91 4.97 21.46 1.16
CA SER A 91 4.64 20.55 0.06
C SER A 91 5.41 19.24 0.10
N LEU A 92 6.65 19.26 0.59
CA LEU A 92 7.46 18.04 0.82
C LEU A 92 6.85 17.17 1.91
N VAL A 93 6.53 17.76 3.06
CA VAL A 93 5.91 17.07 4.20
C VAL A 93 4.50 16.55 3.82
N TYR A 94 3.71 17.39 3.16
CA TYR A 94 2.39 17.03 2.65
C TYR A 94 2.46 15.81 1.72
N TRP A 95 3.37 15.84 0.76
CA TRP A 95 3.60 14.74 -0.17
C TRP A 95 3.99 13.45 0.58
N LEU A 96 4.93 13.53 1.52
CA LEU A 96 5.39 12.38 2.29
C LEU A 96 4.28 11.75 3.11
N ILE A 97 3.50 12.55 3.83
CA ILE A 97 2.38 12.06 4.64
C ILE A 97 1.34 11.37 3.77
N LEU A 98 0.99 11.94 2.62
CA LEU A 98 0.03 11.32 1.70
C LEU A 98 0.55 10.03 1.07
N ARG A 99 1.88 9.92 0.84
CA ARG A 99 2.48 8.66 0.34
C ARG A 99 2.44 7.56 1.39
N ILE A 100 2.79 7.88 2.63
CA ILE A 100 2.69 6.94 3.75
C ILE A 100 1.24 6.49 3.93
N TRP A 101 0.31 7.45 3.93
CA TRP A 101 -1.12 7.12 4.02
C TRP A 101 -1.60 6.25 2.85
N GLY A 102 -1.23 6.59 1.62
CA GLY A 102 -1.58 5.80 0.45
C GLY A 102 -1.11 4.35 0.54
N PHE A 103 0.09 4.14 1.09
CA PHE A 103 0.63 2.82 1.36
C PHE A 103 -0.20 2.06 2.40
N VAL A 104 -0.49 2.67 3.54
CA VAL A 104 -1.34 2.07 4.59
C VAL A 104 -2.74 1.76 4.04
N ALA A 105 -3.34 2.73 3.33
CA ALA A 105 -4.66 2.58 2.72
C ALA A 105 -4.73 1.44 1.67
N PHE A 106 -3.63 1.17 0.97
CA PHE A 106 -3.52 0.05 0.03
C PHE A 106 -3.64 -1.29 0.77
N PHE A 107 -2.93 -1.48 1.88
CA PHE A 107 -3.04 -2.72 2.67
C PHE A 107 -4.40 -2.89 3.33
N ILE A 108 -4.98 -1.81 3.83
CA ILE A 108 -6.35 -1.82 4.36
C ILE A 108 -7.32 -2.29 3.26
N MET A 109 -7.15 -1.80 2.04
CA MET A 109 -8.02 -2.19 0.92
C MET A 109 -7.83 -3.66 0.53
N ILE A 110 -6.60 -4.16 0.46
CA ILE A 110 -6.34 -5.59 0.20
C ILE A 110 -7.03 -6.44 1.28
N LEU A 111 -6.87 -6.09 2.55
CA LEU A 111 -7.48 -6.83 3.65
C LEU A 111 -9.01 -6.83 3.53
N ALA A 112 -9.62 -5.68 3.24
CA ALA A 112 -11.06 -5.58 3.03
C ALA A 112 -11.54 -6.43 1.84
N VAL A 113 -10.81 -6.43 0.73
CA VAL A 113 -11.12 -7.25 -0.46
C VAL A 113 -11.03 -8.74 -0.14
N VAL A 114 -9.98 -9.17 0.60
CA VAL A 114 -9.86 -10.59 1.03
C VAL A 114 -11.01 -11.00 1.94
N MET A 115 -11.45 -10.12 2.84
CA MET A 115 -12.61 -10.37 3.71
C MET A 115 -13.92 -10.47 2.91
N LEU A 116 -14.14 -9.55 1.97
CA LEU A 116 -15.32 -9.58 1.09
C LEU A 116 -15.32 -10.84 0.20
N PHE A 117 -14.18 -11.19 -0.36
CA PHE A 117 -14.01 -12.43 -1.12
C PHE A 117 -14.35 -13.66 -0.26
N ARG A 118 -13.86 -13.69 0.98
CA ARG A 118 -14.17 -14.76 1.91
C ARG A 118 -15.66 -14.79 2.28
N LEU A 119 -16.28 -13.63 2.45
CA LEU A 119 -17.72 -13.52 2.69
C LEU A 119 -18.52 -14.11 1.52
N ILE A 120 -18.18 -13.77 0.28
CA ILE A 120 -18.80 -14.31 -0.92
C ILE A 120 -18.64 -15.84 -0.98
N THR A 121 -17.43 -16.36 -0.73
CA THR A 121 -17.18 -17.82 -0.76
C THR A 121 -17.94 -18.59 0.33
N LEU A 122 -18.19 -17.97 1.49
CA LEU A 122 -19.02 -18.56 2.53
C LEU A 122 -20.48 -18.81 2.10
N TYR A 123 -21.02 -17.89 1.28
CA TYR A 123 -22.39 -18.02 0.76
C TYR A 123 -22.45 -18.86 -0.52
N ALA A 124 -21.44 -18.79 -1.38
CA ALA A 124 -21.43 -19.49 -2.67
C ALA A 124 -21.09 -20.99 -2.54
N MET A 125 -20.19 -21.35 -1.62
CA MET A 125 -19.69 -22.72 -1.48
C MET A 125 -20.37 -23.46 -0.32
N LYS A 126 -21.63 -23.83 -0.47
CA LYS A 126 -22.36 -24.69 0.47
C LYS A 126 -21.88 -26.14 0.33
N GLY A 127 -20.84 -26.55 1.06
CA GLY A 127 -20.51 -27.96 1.25
C GLY A 127 -19.12 -28.45 0.85
N SER A 128 -18.34 -27.75 0.04
CA SER A 128 -16.96 -28.13 -0.29
C SER A 128 -16.00 -27.01 0.12
N LYS A 129 -15.13 -27.28 1.10
CA LYS A 129 -14.10 -26.33 1.55
C LYS A 129 -12.74 -26.74 0.97
N PRO A 130 -12.21 -26.05 -0.06
CA PRO A 130 -10.84 -26.27 -0.51
C PRO A 130 -9.84 -25.88 0.58
N ASN A 131 -8.71 -26.60 0.69
CA ASN A 131 -7.70 -26.39 1.74
C ASN A 131 -7.10 -24.97 1.81
N TRP A 132 -7.10 -24.23 0.69
CA TRP A 132 -6.62 -22.85 0.66
C TRP A 132 -7.54 -21.87 1.44
N ILE A 133 -8.83 -22.18 1.54
CA ILE A 133 -9.80 -21.40 2.32
C ILE A 133 -9.47 -21.45 3.82
N ASP A 134 -9.05 -22.60 4.33
CA ASP A 134 -8.67 -22.76 5.74
C ASP A 134 -7.45 -21.90 6.09
N SER A 135 -6.56 -21.66 5.13
CA SER A 135 -5.40 -20.77 5.33
C SER A 135 -5.85 -19.31 5.46
N ILE A 136 -6.83 -18.88 4.67
CA ILE A 136 -7.44 -17.55 4.78
C ILE A 136 -8.15 -17.40 6.12
N ASP A 137 -8.98 -18.39 6.52
CA ASP A 137 -9.70 -18.35 7.79
C ASP A 137 -8.76 -18.32 9.00
N ARG A 138 -7.67 -19.08 8.99
CA ARG A 138 -6.64 -19.03 10.04
C ARG A 138 -5.99 -17.65 10.19
N PHE A 139 -5.87 -16.90 9.09
CA PHE A 139 -5.34 -15.54 9.12
C PHE A 139 -6.40 -14.52 9.56
N LEU A 140 -7.63 -14.63 9.03
CA LEU A 140 -8.69 -13.64 9.27
C LEU A 140 -9.33 -13.78 10.65
N PHE A 141 -9.52 -15.00 11.15
CA PHE A 141 -10.23 -15.25 12.39
C PHE A 141 -9.66 -14.50 13.61
N PRO A 142 -8.34 -14.51 13.88
CA PRO A 142 -7.79 -13.77 15.01
C PRO A 142 -7.90 -12.25 14.83
N LEU A 143 -7.89 -11.73 13.62
CA LEU A 143 -8.07 -10.29 13.35
C LEU A 143 -9.52 -9.87 13.63
N VAL A 144 -10.48 -10.63 13.11
CA VAL A 144 -11.92 -10.38 13.28
C VAL A 144 -12.32 -10.51 14.74
N SER A 145 -11.87 -11.57 15.43
CA SER A 145 -12.20 -11.80 16.83
C SER A 145 -11.65 -10.73 17.77
N ARG A 146 -10.41 -10.27 17.54
CA ARG A 146 -9.82 -9.15 18.29
C ARG A 146 -10.59 -7.85 18.07
N PHE A 147 -10.93 -7.55 16.81
CA PHE A 147 -11.68 -6.34 16.46
C PHE A 147 -13.06 -6.34 17.16
N LEU A 148 -13.81 -7.43 17.06
CA LEU A 148 -15.12 -7.53 17.71
C LEU A 148 -15.03 -7.52 19.22
N GLY A 149 -13.99 -8.12 19.81
CA GLY A 149 -13.77 -8.11 21.26
C GLY A 149 -13.62 -6.72 21.87
N ILE A 150 -13.29 -5.69 21.05
CA ILE A 150 -13.27 -4.29 21.48
C ILE A 150 -14.69 -3.73 21.69
N PHE A 151 -15.67 -4.20 20.88
CA PHE A 151 -17.03 -3.65 20.87
C PHE A 151 -18.08 -4.51 21.57
N THR A 152 -17.85 -5.82 21.64
CA THR A 152 -18.83 -6.74 22.21
C THR A 152 -18.19 -8.00 22.80
N ASN A 153 -18.73 -8.44 23.95
CA ASN A 153 -18.37 -9.72 24.55
C ASN A 153 -19.29 -10.88 24.08
N LYS A 154 -20.25 -10.58 23.16
CA LYS A 154 -21.17 -11.60 22.64
C LYS A 154 -20.55 -12.32 21.45
N THR A 155 -20.85 -13.59 21.30
CA THR A 155 -20.46 -14.37 20.12
C THR A 155 -21.26 -13.91 18.91
N VAL A 156 -20.58 -13.32 17.93
CA VAL A 156 -21.17 -12.90 16.65
C VAL A 156 -20.87 -13.97 15.60
N ALA A 157 -21.86 -14.29 14.77
CA ALA A 157 -21.66 -15.25 13.68
C ALA A 157 -20.53 -14.77 12.75
N TYR A 158 -19.60 -15.67 12.41
CA TYR A 158 -18.39 -15.34 11.64
C TYR A 158 -18.65 -14.59 10.32
N PRO A 159 -19.67 -14.95 9.50
CA PRO A 159 -19.98 -14.19 8.28
C PRO A 159 -20.38 -12.73 8.56
N LEU A 160 -21.20 -12.52 9.59
CA LEU A 160 -21.61 -11.18 10.00
C LEU A 160 -20.41 -10.36 10.52
N ALA A 161 -19.56 -11.01 11.31
CA ALA A 161 -18.32 -10.43 11.83
C ALA A 161 -17.37 -9.97 10.71
N LEU A 162 -17.19 -10.80 9.68
CA LEU A 162 -16.41 -10.46 8.49
C LEU A 162 -16.97 -9.24 7.75
N GLY A 163 -18.29 -9.22 7.55
CA GLY A 163 -18.96 -8.10 6.87
C GLY A 163 -18.83 -6.79 7.63
N ILE A 164 -19.06 -6.79 8.93
CA ILE A 164 -18.91 -5.61 9.80
C ILE A 164 -17.48 -5.11 9.78
N PHE A 165 -16.50 -6.01 9.92
CA PHE A 165 -15.10 -5.58 9.96
C PHE A 165 -14.62 -5.07 8.58
N ALA A 166 -15.02 -5.71 7.48
CA ALA A 166 -14.71 -5.21 6.13
C ALA A 166 -15.30 -3.81 5.89
N ALA A 167 -16.58 -3.61 6.27
CA ALA A 167 -17.24 -2.31 6.18
C ALA A 167 -16.54 -1.24 7.05
N ALA A 168 -16.14 -1.60 8.28
CA ALA A 168 -15.40 -0.72 9.17
C ALA A 168 -14.03 -0.32 8.60
N LEU A 169 -13.29 -1.26 7.99
CA LEU A 169 -12.01 -0.98 7.34
C LEU A 169 -12.16 -0.04 6.15
N ILE A 170 -13.18 -0.23 5.32
CA ILE A 170 -13.48 0.63 4.19
C ILE A 170 -13.86 2.04 4.68
N ALA A 171 -14.77 2.13 5.65
CA ALA A 171 -15.16 3.40 6.25
C ALA A 171 -13.97 4.14 6.87
N PHE A 172 -13.14 3.43 7.66
CA PHE A 172 -11.92 3.98 8.25
C PHE A 172 -10.96 4.53 7.18
N ARG A 173 -10.73 3.78 6.10
CA ARG A 173 -9.87 4.20 5.00
C ARG A 173 -10.30 5.54 4.40
N TYR A 174 -11.59 5.71 4.14
CA TYR A 174 -12.11 6.94 3.54
C TYR A 174 -12.18 8.10 4.55
N LEU A 175 -12.69 7.85 5.75
CA LEU A 175 -12.81 8.88 6.79
C LEU A 175 -11.44 9.38 7.26
N ALA A 176 -10.51 8.48 7.53
CA ALA A 176 -9.16 8.86 7.95
C ALA A 176 -8.40 9.57 6.81
N GLY A 177 -8.57 9.12 5.56
CA GLY A 177 -7.99 9.81 4.40
C GLY A 177 -8.54 11.21 4.21
N TRP A 178 -9.85 11.38 4.31
CA TRP A 178 -10.49 12.69 4.26
C TRP A 178 -10.04 13.58 5.41
N GLY A 179 -10.10 13.09 6.65
CA GLY A 179 -9.67 13.82 7.84
C GLY A 179 -8.21 14.26 7.76
N LEU A 180 -7.33 13.40 7.24
CA LEU A 180 -5.91 13.72 7.04
C LEU A 180 -5.73 14.88 6.04
N ILE A 181 -6.46 14.88 4.93
CA ILE A 181 -6.41 15.95 3.93
C ILE A 181 -6.89 17.26 4.52
N GLU A 182 -8.01 17.27 5.25
CA GLU A 182 -8.55 18.48 5.89
C GLU A 182 -7.61 19.01 6.97
N LEU A 183 -7.03 18.14 7.77
CA LEU A 183 -6.01 18.52 8.77
C LEU A 183 -4.82 19.22 8.08
N LEU A 184 -4.31 18.64 7.02
CA LEU A 184 -3.17 19.21 6.28
C LEU A 184 -3.53 20.56 5.63
N LYS A 185 -4.73 20.72 5.07
CA LYS A 185 -5.23 22.01 4.56
C LYS A 185 -5.29 23.07 5.66
N TYR A 186 -5.82 22.71 6.81
CA TYR A 186 -5.91 23.61 7.97
C TYR A 186 -4.51 24.12 8.39
N PHE A 187 -3.52 23.22 8.49
CA PHE A 187 -2.13 23.61 8.79
C PHE A 187 -1.55 24.53 7.72
N ASN A 188 -1.80 24.27 6.43
CA ASN A 188 -1.32 25.14 5.36
C ASN A 188 -1.91 26.56 5.46
N THR A 189 -3.20 26.66 5.74
CA THR A 189 -3.89 27.96 5.91
C THR A 189 -3.28 28.74 7.09
N LYS A 190 -3.04 28.08 8.22
CA LYS A 190 -2.42 28.69 9.39
C LYS A 190 -0.98 29.15 9.13
N LEU A 191 -0.16 28.31 8.46
CA LEU A 191 1.21 28.67 8.09
C LEU A 191 1.27 29.89 7.14
N ASN A 192 0.35 29.96 6.17
CA ASN A 192 0.28 31.09 5.26
C ASN A 192 -0.18 32.37 5.98
N ALA A 193 -1.10 32.28 6.92
CA ALA A 193 -1.52 33.39 7.76
C ALA A 193 -0.37 33.97 8.61
N LEU A 194 0.52 33.09 9.12
CA LEU A 194 1.70 33.48 9.91
C LEU A 194 2.80 34.14 9.07
N LYS A 195 2.87 33.88 7.76
CA LYS A 195 3.85 34.49 6.83
C LYS A 195 3.42 35.89 6.36
N LEU A 196 2.22 36.32 6.66
CA LEU A 196 1.69 37.66 6.31
C LEU A 196 1.93 38.69 7.42
N TYR A 197 2.57 38.32 8.53
CA TYR A 197 3.06 39.17 9.60
C TYR A 197 4.58 39.02 9.71
#